data_214132b358242da95d6d664b796fb01f
#
_entry.id   214132b358242da95d6d664b796fb01f
#
_cell.length_a   1.000
_cell.length_b   1.000
_cell.length_c   1.000
_cell.angle_alpha   90.00
_cell.angle_beta   90.00
_cell.angle_gamma   90.00
#
_symmetry.space_group_name_H-M   'P 1'
#
loop_
_entity.id
_entity.type
_entity.pdbx_description
1 polymer ?
#
loop_
_entity_poly.entity_id
_entity_poly.type
_entity_poly.pdbx_seq_one_letter_code
_entity_poly.pdbx_strand_id
1 'polypeptide(L)'
;MNAPDSRQRMITVGRLHGAFGVRGEVKLESFTDPLRSIARYQPWILRDARGIEHACEGVRVREGGKGLIATMPGIEDKDAADALRGTEVLVPRSALP
;
A
#
# COMPACT_ATOMS: atom_id res chain seq x y z
N MET A 1 -6.87 -17.43 -22.03
CA MET A 1 -7.16 -16.75 -21.49
C MET A 1 -6.81 -15.66 -21.51
N ASN A 2 -7.07 -15.21 -21.78
CA ASN A 2 -6.65 -14.22 -21.62
C ASN A 2 -6.76 -13.64 -20.66
N ALA A 3 -6.10 -13.57 -20.41
CA ALA A 3 -6.27 -13.18 -19.09
C ALA A 3 -6.62 -11.76 -19.02
N PRO A 4 -7.56 -11.41 -18.18
CA PRO A 4 -7.90 -10.02 -17.99
C PRO A 4 -6.70 -9.22 -17.56
N ASP A 5 -5.79 -9.87 -16.92
CA ASP A 5 -4.61 -9.21 -16.42
C ASP A 5 -3.78 -8.56 -17.47
N SER A 6 -3.80 -9.08 -18.68
CA SER A 6 -3.00 -8.49 -19.73
C SER A 6 -3.48 -7.09 -20.08
N ARG A 7 -4.71 -6.75 -19.71
CA ARG A 7 -5.27 -5.44 -19.97
C ARG A 7 -5.25 -4.54 -18.75
N GLN A 8 -4.93 -5.12 -17.60
CA GLN A 8 -4.89 -4.38 -16.37
C GLN A 8 -3.49 -4.38 -15.86
N ARG A 9 -2.69 -3.54 -16.45
CA ARG A 9 -1.35 -3.39 -15.94
C ARG A 9 -1.42 -2.91 -14.51
N MET A 10 -0.63 -3.54 -13.67
CA MET A 10 -0.51 -3.10 -12.30
C MET A 10 0.63 -2.10 -12.21
N ILE A 11 0.36 -0.98 -11.58
CA ILE A 11 1.32 0.09 -11.41
C ILE A 11 1.70 0.15 -9.95
N THR A 12 2.99 0.19 -9.65
CA THR A 12 3.46 0.38 -8.29
C THR A 12 3.28 1.85 -7.94
N VAL A 13 2.44 2.13 -6.96
CA VAL A 13 2.15 3.51 -6.56
C VAL A 13 2.70 3.84 -5.19
N GLY A 14 3.32 2.89 -4.51
CA GLY A 14 3.91 3.16 -3.21
C GLY A 14 4.62 1.95 -2.65
N ARG A 15 5.18 2.15 -1.46
CA ARG A 15 5.90 1.10 -0.76
C ARG A 15 5.73 1.28 0.74
N LEU A 16 5.62 0.18 1.46
CA LEU A 16 5.53 0.19 2.91
C LEU A 16 6.91 0.00 3.51
N HIS A 17 7.22 0.76 4.58
CA HIS A 17 8.57 0.81 5.11
C HIS A 17 8.72 0.32 6.55
N GLY A 18 7.67 -0.24 7.13
CA GLY A 18 7.74 -0.76 8.48
C GLY A 18 6.94 0.09 9.44
N ALA A 19 7.04 -0.24 10.71
CA ALA A 19 6.16 0.34 11.73
C ALA A 19 6.44 1.82 11.96
N PHE A 20 5.36 2.55 12.20
CA PHE A 20 5.42 3.88 12.75
C PHE A 20 4.77 3.80 14.14
N GLY A 21 5.59 3.85 15.19
CA GLY A 21 5.09 3.67 16.54
C GLY A 21 4.81 2.20 16.85
N VAL A 22 3.94 1.96 17.80
CA VAL A 22 3.72 0.60 18.34
C VAL A 22 2.32 0.06 18.10
N ARG A 23 1.45 0.83 17.46
CA ARG A 23 0.03 0.47 17.34
C ARG A 23 -0.33 -0.19 16.02
N GLY A 24 0.65 -0.51 15.19
CA GLY A 24 0.37 -1.13 13.91
C GLY A 24 0.30 -0.16 12.74
N GLU A 25 0.55 1.11 12.96
CA GLU A 25 0.66 2.05 11.85
C GLU A 25 1.94 1.78 11.08
N VAL A 26 1.90 2.03 9.77
CA VAL A 26 2.98 1.68 8.87
C VAL A 26 3.41 2.93 8.10
N LYS A 27 4.72 3.12 7.99
CA LYS A 27 5.25 4.20 7.15
C LYS A 27 4.96 3.88 5.69
N LEU A 28 4.42 4.85 4.98
CA LEU A 28 4.03 4.70 3.59
C LEU A 28 4.77 5.70 2.73
N GLU A 29 5.49 5.19 1.74
CA GLU A 29 6.06 6.03 0.70
C GLU A 29 5.11 6.02 -0.48
N SER A 30 4.67 7.19 -0.93
CA SER A 30 3.74 7.31 -2.05
C SER A 30 4.47 7.86 -3.26
N PHE A 31 4.18 7.29 -4.42
CA PHE A 31 4.70 7.76 -5.69
C PHE A 31 3.66 8.52 -6.49
N THR A 32 2.50 8.80 -5.89
CA THR A 32 1.43 9.53 -6.58
C THR A 32 1.63 11.04 -6.43
N ASP A 33 0.94 11.80 -7.26
CA ASP A 33 0.99 13.27 -7.21
C ASP A 33 -0.44 13.81 -7.30
N PRO A 34 -0.93 14.43 -6.24
CA PRO A 34 -0.27 14.63 -4.94
C PRO A 34 -0.12 13.31 -4.17
N LEU A 35 0.79 13.29 -3.21
CA LEU A 35 1.12 12.06 -2.50
C LEU A 35 -0.09 11.41 -1.84
N ARG A 36 -1.01 12.21 -1.32
CA ARG A 36 -2.18 11.70 -0.61
C ARG A 36 -3.17 11.00 -1.52
N SER A 37 -3.05 11.18 -2.83
CA SER A 37 -3.97 10.55 -3.77
C SER A 37 -3.92 9.03 -3.69
N ILE A 38 -2.83 8.47 -3.19
CA ILE A 38 -2.69 7.02 -3.05
C ILE A 38 -3.86 6.43 -2.24
N ALA A 39 -4.40 7.18 -1.29
CA ALA A 39 -5.52 6.71 -0.47
C ALA A 39 -6.78 6.48 -1.27
N ARG A 40 -6.92 7.13 -2.42
CA ARG A 40 -8.11 7.02 -3.25
C ARG A 40 -8.10 5.82 -4.16
N TYR A 41 -6.94 5.20 -4.35
CA TYR A 41 -6.79 4.18 -5.38
C TYR A 41 -7.00 2.78 -4.81
N GLN A 42 -7.89 2.66 -3.84
CA GLN A 42 -8.19 1.37 -3.24
C GLN A 42 -9.27 0.64 -4.03
N PRO A 43 -9.26 -0.70 -3.99
CA PRO A 43 -8.35 -1.51 -3.17
C PRO A 43 -6.93 -1.52 -3.70
N TRP A 44 -5.99 -1.60 -2.77
CA TRP A 44 -4.60 -1.80 -3.14
C TRP A 44 -4.32 -3.28 -3.33
N ILE A 45 -3.34 -3.59 -4.15
CA ILE A 45 -2.74 -4.91 -4.15
C ILE A 45 -1.38 -4.77 -3.47
N LEU A 46 -1.19 -5.52 -2.40
CA LEU A 46 0.08 -5.52 -1.67
C LEU A 46 0.89 -6.71 -2.14
N ARG A 47 2.10 -6.45 -2.61
CA ARG A 47 2.99 -7.51 -3.10
C ARG A 47 4.21 -7.55 -2.19
N ASP A 48 4.40 -8.67 -1.51
CA ASP A 48 5.52 -8.81 -0.58
C ASP A 48 6.80 -9.17 -1.31
N ALA A 49 7.88 -9.33 -0.53
CA ALA A 49 9.19 -9.59 -1.10
C ALA A 49 9.26 -10.93 -1.85
N ARG A 50 8.33 -11.83 -1.57
CA ARG A 50 8.28 -13.13 -2.26
C ARG A 50 7.40 -13.08 -3.49
N GLY A 51 6.79 -11.93 -3.78
CA GLY A 51 5.91 -11.78 -4.92
C GLY A 51 4.49 -12.22 -4.66
N ILE A 52 4.14 -12.54 -3.42
CA ILE A 52 2.78 -12.94 -3.08
C ILE A 52 1.93 -11.68 -2.93
N GLU A 53 0.73 -11.71 -3.53
CA GLU A 53 -0.14 -10.54 -3.61
C GLU A 53 -1.41 -10.75 -2.82
N HIS A 54 -1.84 -9.68 -2.16
CA HIS A 54 -3.11 -9.67 -1.41
C HIS A 54 -3.83 -8.36 -1.68
N ALA A 55 -5.14 -8.43 -1.86
CA ALA A 55 -5.95 -7.22 -1.95
C ALA A 55 -6.10 -6.62 -0.55
N CYS A 56 -6.11 -5.29 -0.48
CA CYS A 56 -6.26 -4.60 0.79
C CYS A 56 -7.11 -3.37 0.59
N GLU A 57 -8.16 -3.25 1.38
CA GLU A 57 -9.11 -2.16 1.28
C GLU A 57 -9.39 -1.62 2.67
N GLY A 58 -9.89 -0.39 2.74
CA GLY A 58 -10.18 0.22 4.03
C GLY A 58 -8.97 0.81 4.72
N VAL A 59 -7.92 1.08 3.96
CA VAL A 59 -6.71 1.70 4.49
C VAL A 59 -6.97 3.19 4.71
N ARG A 60 -6.56 3.69 5.86
CA ARG A 60 -6.61 5.12 6.15
C ARG A 60 -5.20 5.67 6.11
N VAL A 61 -5.06 6.83 5.48
CA VAL A 61 -3.76 7.45 5.29
C VAL A 61 -3.79 8.85 5.89
N ARG A 62 -2.75 9.17 6.63
CA ARG A 62 -2.59 10.50 7.21
C ARG A 62 -1.14 10.95 7.04
N GLU A 63 -0.93 12.23 7.17
CA GLU A 63 0.42 12.76 7.21
C GLU A 63 0.99 12.56 8.60
N GLY A 64 2.25 12.18 8.64
CA GLY A 64 2.93 12.01 9.92
C GLY A 64 4.41 11.83 9.71
N GLY A 65 5.19 12.29 10.66
CA GLY A 65 6.63 12.25 10.50
C GLY A 65 7.04 13.04 9.30
N LYS A 66 7.79 12.42 8.41
CA LYS A 66 8.27 13.09 7.20
C LYS A 66 7.51 12.64 5.95
N GLY A 67 6.40 11.95 6.11
CA GLY A 67 5.69 11.43 4.96
C GLY A 67 4.29 11.02 5.31
N LEU A 68 3.87 9.89 4.81
CA LEU A 68 2.54 9.37 5.04
C LEU A 68 2.58 8.17 5.97
N ILE A 69 1.50 8.00 6.72
CA ILE A 69 1.31 6.89 7.65
C ILE A 69 0.02 6.19 7.26
N ALA A 70 0.07 4.89 7.13
CA ALA A 70 -1.10 4.09 6.78
C ALA A 70 -1.57 3.27 7.97
N THR A 71 -2.89 3.26 8.19
CA THR A 71 -3.52 2.37 9.15
C THR A 71 -4.25 1.31 8.36
N MET A 72 -3.85 0.06 8.53
CA MET A 72 -4.32 -1.03 7.68
C MET A 72 -5.15 -2.01 8.50
N PRO A 73 -6.25 -2.51 7.92
CA PRO A 73 -7.10 -3.47 8.64
C PRO A 73 -6.29 -4.70 9.03
N GLY A 74 -6.45 -5.12 10.27
CA GLY A 74 -5.80 -6.33 10.76
C GLY A 74 -4.37 -6.16 11.23
N ILE A 75 -3.79 -4.98 11.05
CA ILE A 75 -2.42 -4.70 11.49
C ILE A 75 -2.51 -3.87 12.75
N GLU A 76 -2.24 -4.49 13.90
CA GLU A 76 -2.57 -3.88 15.20
C GLU A 76 -1.38 -3.71 16.13
N ASP A 77 -0.21 -4.15 15.73
CA ASP A 77 0.97 -4.00 16.58
C ASP A 77 2.21 -3.77 15.74
N LYS A 78 3.28 -3.45 16.44
CA LYS A 78 4.53 -3.09 15.78
C LYS A 78 5.12 -4.23 14.95
N ASP A 79 5.06 -5.45 15.48
CA ASP A 79 5.66 -6.58 14.77
C ASP A 79 4.94 -6.88 13.47
N ALA A 80 3.60 -6.82 13.48
CA ALA A 80 2.84 -7.03 12.26
C ALA A 80 3.14 -5.93 11.25
N ALA A 81 3.26 -4.69 11.71
CA ALA A 81 3.59 -3.57 10.83
C ALA A 81 4.99 -3.70 10.25
N ASP A 82 5.96 -4.10 11.09
CA ASP A 82 7.33 -4.28 10.60
C ASP A 82 7.43 -5.41 9.58
N ALA A 83 6.58 -6.40 9.68
CA ALA A 83 6.57 -7.50 8.72
C ALA A 83 6.19 -7.04 7.32
N LEU A 84 5.59 -5.87 7.19
CA LEU A 84 5.21 -5.32 5.90
C LEU A 84 6.31 -4.52 5.23
N ARG A 85 7.47 -4.40 5.88
CA ARG A 85 8.58 -3.62 5.32
C ARG A 85 8.97 -4.18 3.95
N GLY A 86 9.06 -3.30 2.97
CA GLY A 86 9.43 -3.69 1.62
C GLY A 86 8.26 -4.14 0.75
N THR A 87 7.05 -4.17 1.31
CA THR A 87 5.85 -4.53 0.54
C THR A 87 5.53 -3.39 -0.43
N GLU A 88 5.27 -3.73 -1.68
CA GLU A 88 4.88 -2.76 -2.69
C GLU A 88 3.37 -2.60 -2.70
N VAL A 89 2.92 -1.37 -2.99
CA VAL A 89 1.50 -1.06 -3.16
C VAL A 89 1.24 -0.87 -4.63
N LEU A 90 0.36 -1.69 -5.19
CA LEU A 90 0.04 -1.64 -6.62
C LEU A 90 -1.45 -1.37 -6.81
N VAL A 91 -1.76 -0.73 -7.93
CA VAL A 91 -3.14 -0.54 -8.35
C VAL A 91 -3.22 -0.77 -9.84
N PRO A 92 -4.40 -1.12 -10.39
CA PRO A 92 -4.55 -1.23 -11.84
C PRO A 92 -4.33 0.14 -12.47
N ARG A 93 -3.72 0.14 -13.63
CA ARG A 93 -3.53 1.40 -14.35
C ARG A 93 -4.85 2.12 -14.56
N SER A 94 -5.91 1.37 -14.77
CA SER A 94 -7.22 1.96 -14.98
C SER A 94 -7.74 2.75 -13.79
N ALA A 95 -7.17 2.55 -12.60
CA ALA A 95 -7.56 3.32 -11.42
C ALA A 95 -6.94 4.71 -11.40
N LEU A 96 -5.94 4.96 -12.23
CA LEU A 96 -5.23 6.23 -12.26
C LEU A 96 -5.87 7.18 -13.26
N PRO A 97 -5.82 8.50 -13.01
CA PRO A 97 -6.36 9.47 -13.95
C PRO A 97 -5.60 9.52 -15.27
#